data_e1733345a8b9d1ade832e8c565d35abf
#
_entry.id   e1733345a8b9d1ade832e8c565d35abf
#
_cell.length_a   1.000
_cell.length_b   1.000
_cell.length_c   1.000
_cell.angle_alpha   90.00
_cell.angle_beta   90.00
_cell.angle_gamma   90.00
#
_symmetry.space_group_name_H-M   'P 1'
#
loop_
_entity.id
_entity.type
_entity.pdbx_description
1 polymer ?
#
loop_
_entity_poly.entity_id
_entity_poly.type
_entity_poly.pdbx_seq_one_letter_code
_entity_poly.pdbx_strand_id
1 'polypeptide(L)'
;EFRRVLFRSVFEDSTYALSKFQYNYRLSREVSVLDKNYVVVDANCDKIIRPVTYTFTVGKEKWKLEIMPRAGWSNSKTLYLIFFGGLSLVLLLTGLTTLLFLLAERRVELKELANKDGLTKLYNRYGFDEMAEKMIKKDPEAYYVAALLDVDDFKLINDMYGHAYGDKALISLAENMQKFFPSSALLGRNGGDEFCILLPNCTMEEMKESLIEFTKTPKTFSYKGQTYSFCISLGYA
;
A
#
# COMPACT_ATOMS: atom_id res chain seq x y z
N GLU A 1 17.97 -76.07 15.02
CA GLU A 1 19.16 -75.19 15.24
C GLU A 1 19.43 -74.29 14.01
N PHE A 2 19.47 -74.84 12.84
CA PHE A 2 19.75 -74.08 11.60
C PHE A 2 18.77 -72.89 11.33
N ARG A 3 17.48 -73.08 11.60
CA ARG A 3 16.46 -72.02 11.50
C ARG A 3 16.65 -70.91 12.54
N ARG A 4 17.15 -71.24 13.72
CA ARG A 4 17.46 -70.27 14.77
C ARG A 4 18.67 -69.37 14.38
N VAL A 5 19.68 -70.04 13.82
CA VAL A 5 20.91 -69.30 13.38
C VAL A 5 20.62 -68.43 12.20
N LEU A 6 19.88 -68.84 11.17
CA LEU A 6 19.51 -68.06 10.02
C LEU A 6 18.62 -66.90 10.41
N PHE A 7 17.68 -67.11 11.30
CA PHE A 7 16.79 -66.07 11.81
C PHE A 7 17.59 -65.01 12.59
N ARG A 8 18.53 -65.44 13.41
CA ARG A 8 19.38 -64.59 14.20
C ARG A 8 20.27 -63.70 13.30
N SER A 9 20.91 -64.25 12.26
CA SER A 9 21.76 -63.49 11.36
C SER A 9 20.99 -62.47 10.52
N VAL A 10 19.86 -62.85 9.94
CA VAL A 10 18.99 -61.93 9.19
C VAL A 10 18.44 -60.83 10.08
N PHE A 11 18.23 -61.17 11.36
CA PHE A 11 17.69 -60.21 12.34
C PHE A 11 18.75 -59.25 12.85
N GLU A 12 19.95 -59.74 13.14
CA GLU A 12 21.10 -58.89 13.50
C GLU A 12 21.43 -57.90 12.42
N ASP A 13 21.38 -58.29 11.14
CA ASP A 13 21.55 -57.38 10.01
C ASP A 13 20.44 -56.32 9.89
N SER A 14 19.19 -56.72 10.17
CA SER A 14 18.05 -55.80 10.11
C SER A 14 18.05 -54.81 11.28
N THR A 15 18.39 -55.23 12.48
CA THR A 15 18.49 -54.37 13.67
C THR A 15 19.69 -53.45 13.57
N TYR A 16 20.80 -53.94 13.03
CA TYR A 16 21.96 -53.08 12.70
C TYR A 16 21.59 -52.00 11.71
N ALA A 17 20.86 -52.32 10.64
CA ALA A 17 20.38 -51.33 9.67
C ALA A 17 19.48 -50.29 10.33
N LEU A 18 18.51 -50.67 11.14
CA LEU A 18 17.62 -49.77 11.88
C LEU A 18 18.38 -48.83 12.81
N SER A 19 19.39 -49.37 13.53
CA SER A 19 20.24 -48.52 14.38
C SER A 19 21.09 -47.54 13.61
N LYS A 20 21.62 -47.94 12.45
CA LYS A 20 22.41 -47.11 11.54
C LYS A 20 21.59 -45.96 10.93
N PHE A 21 20.31 -46.19 10.64
CA PHE A 21 19.40 -45.17 10.11
C PHE A 21 18.75 -44.30 11.19
N GLN A 22 19.25 -44.31 12.42
CA GLN A 22 18.78 -43.46 13.52
C GLN A 22 17.33 -43.72 13.96
N TYR A 23 16.91 -44.98 13.93
CA TYR A 23 15.62 -45.39 14.48
C TYR A 23 15.79 -46.09 15.85
N ASN A 24 14.83 -45.82 16.74
CA ASN A 24 14.58 -46.63 17.89
C ASN A 24 13.64 -47.77 17.46
N TYR A 25 13.91 -48.97 17.92
CA TYR A 25 13.08 -50.13 17.63
C TYR A 25 12.86 -51.00 18.86
N ARG A 26 11.77 -51.73 18.84
CA ARG A 26 11.44 -52.78 19.79
C ARG A 26 10.86 -53.96 19.02
N LEU A 27 11.45 -55.13 19.20
CA LEU A 27 10.95 -56.37 18.68
C LEU A 27 10.39 -57.21 19.80
N SER A 28 9.17 -57.66 19.65
CA SER A 28 8.47 -58.46 20.61
C SER A 28 7.88 -59.73 19.97
N ARG A 29 7.82 -60.81 20.71
CA ARG A 29 7.24 -62.09 20.29
C ARG A 29 5.99 -62.37 21.11
N GLU A 30 4.93 -62.88 20.47
CA GLU A 30 3.73 -63.35 21.14
C GLU A 30 4.01 -64.70 21.90
N VAL A 31 3.75 -64.70 23.20
CA VAL A 31 4.03 -65.89 24.07
C VAL A 31 2.77 -66.70 24.33
N SER A 32 1.60 -66.10 24.27
CA SER A 32 0.32 -66.73 24.46
C SER A 32 -0.72 -66.31 23.48
N VAL A 33 -1.37 -67.25 22.79
CA VAL A 33 -2.43 -66.96 21.81
C VAL A 33 -3.71 -66.44 22.50
N LEU A 34 -3.93 -66.79 23.76
CA LEU A 34 -5.13 -66.45 24.53
C LEU A 34 -5.08 -65.00 25.09
N ASP A 35 -3.92 -64.60 25.61
CA ASP A 35 -3.79 -63.31 26.28
C ASP A 35 -3.11 -62.19 25.44
N LYS A 36 -2.69 -62.51 24.21
CA LYS A 36 -1.94 -61.57 23.32
C LYS A 36 -0.76 -60.87 24.01
N ASN A 37 -0.11 -61.58 24.93
CA ASN A 37 1.03 -61.04 25.64
C ASN A 37 2.28 -61.13 24.77
N TYR A 38 2.96 -60.02 24.63
CA TYR A 38 4.20 -59.88 23.88
C TYR A 38 5.39 -59.75 24.83
N VAL A 39 6.42 -60.54 24.61
CA VAL A 39 7.68 -60.40 25.34
C VAL A 39 8.70 -59.75 24.43
N VAL A 40 9.37 -58.72 24.93
CA VAL A 40 10.44 -58.02 24.21
C VAL A 40 11.63 -58.99 24.05
N VAL A 41 12.02 -59.19 22.80
CA VAL A 41 13.15 -60.07 22.47
C VAL A 41 14.40 -59.22 22.21
N ASP A 42 14.24 -58.06 21.58
CA ASP A 42 15.33 -57.14 21.31
C ASP A 42 14.80 -55.68 21.22
N ALA A 43 15.55 -54.73 21.75
CA ALA A 43 15.22 -53.33 21.69
C ALA A 43 16.49 -52.50 21.89
N ASN A 44 16.56 -51.36 21.19
CA ASN A 44 17.65 -50.40 21.36
C ASN A 44 17.26 -49.19 22.21
N CYS A 45 16.08 -49.19 22.81
CA CYS A 45 15.60 -48.13 23.70
C CYS A 45 14.58 -48.67 24.71
N ASP A 46 14.52 -48.04 25.87
CA ASP A 46 13.60 -48.46 26.96
C ASP A 46 12.16 -47.99 26.69
N LYS A 47 11.98 -46.89 26.00
CA LYS A 47 10.66 -46.28 25.76
C LYS A 47 10.46 -45.86 24.31
N ILE A 48 9.38 -46.36 23.70
CA ILE A 48 8.93 -45.96 22.37
C ILE A 48 7.59 -45.24 22.49
N ILE A 49 7.49 -44.04 21.93
CA ILE A 49 6.29 -43.21 21.99
C ILE A 49 5.68 -43.10 20.60
N ARG A 50 4.41 -43.54 20.45
CA ARG A 50 3.67 -43.51 19.17
C ARG A 50 4.45 -44.23 18.05
N PRO A 51 4.85 -45.49 18.23
CA PRO A 51 5.59 -46.24 17.20
C PRO A 51 4.73 -46.50 15.96
N VAL A 52 5.39 -46.65 14.82
CA VAL A 52 4.82 -47.40 13.71
C VAL A 52 5.00 -48.85 14.06
N THR A 53 3.91 -49.59 14.02
CA THR A 53 3.87 -51.02 14.43
C THR A 53 3.63 -51.88 13.21
N TYR A 54 4.49 -52.89 13.04
CA TYR A 54 4.33 -53.92 12.03
C TYR A 54 4.29 -55.30 12.70
N THR A 55 3.28 -56.09 12.35
CA THR A 55 3.14 -57.47 12.86
C THR A 55 3.36 -58.45 11.74
N PHE A 56 4.15 -59.51 11.98
CA PHE A 56 4.47 -60.54 11.01
C PHE A 56 4.55 -61.89 11.67
N THR A 57 4.51 -62.96 10.88
CA THR A 57 4.54 -64.34 11.40
C THR A 57 5.79 -65.05 10.90
N VAL A 58 6.51 -65.70 11.81
CA VAL A 58 7.68 -66.54 11.48
C VAL A 58 7.42 -67.94 12.00
N GLY A 59 7.15 -68.85 11.10
CA GLY A 59 6.72 -70.20 11.43
C GLY A 59 5.32 -70.19 12.04
N LYS A 60 5.22 -70.60 13.31
CA LYS A 60 3.96 -70.59 14.08
C LYS A 60 3.85 -69.43 15.08
N GLU A 61 4.87 -68.61 15.15
CA GLU A 61 4.96 -67.53 16.12
C GLU A 61 4.64 -66.17 15.47
N LYS A 62 3.90 -65.31 16.17
CA LYS A 62 3.66 -63.92 15.77
C LYS A 62 4.65 -62.97 16.41
N TRP A 63 5.11 -62.06 15.60
CA TRP A 63 6.10 -61.07 15.99
C TRP A 63 5.55 -59.67 15.77
N LYS A 64 6.01 -58.72 16.60
CA LYS A 64 5.65 -57.31 16.54
C LYS A 64 6.93 -56.50 16.53
N LEU A 65 7.10 -55.69 15.48
CA LEU A 65 8.16 -54.72 15.37
C LEU A 65 7.57 -53.31 15.55
N GLU A 66 8.09 -52.58 16.49
CA GLU A 66 7.75 -51.18 16.76
C GLU A 66 8.94 -50.31 16.40
N ILE A 67 8.73 -49.28 15.61
CA ILE A 67 9.81 -48.39 15.11
C ILE A 67 9.43 -46.92 15.37
N MET A 68 10.40 -46.12 15.79
CA MET A 68 10.27 -44.69 15.97
C MET A 68 11.59 -43.99 15.60
N PRO A 69 11.59 -42.87 14.89
CA PRO A 69 12.81 -42.06 14.69
C PRO A 69 13.40 -41.62 16.03
N ARG A 70 14.74 -41.68 16.20
CA ARG A 70 15.41 -41.18 17.44
C ARG A 70 15.11 -39.75 17.76
N ALA A 71 14.98 -38.90 16.72
CA ALA A 71 14.62 -37.51 16.87
C ALA A 71 13.11 -37.26 17.14
N GLY A 72 12.28 -38.34 17.19
CA GLY A 72 10.83 -38.25 17.24
C GLY A 72 10.21 -37.99 15.86
N TRP A 73 8.86 -38.00 15.77
CA TRP A 73 8.11 -37.80 14.53
C TRP A 73 8.04 -36.35 14.09
N SER A 74 8.36 -35.42 14.98
CA SER A 74 8.39 -33.99 14.67
C SER A 74 9.70 -33.34 15.14
N ASN A 75 10.39 -32.65 14.24
CA ASN A 75 11.51 -31.81 14.63
C ASN A 75 10.96 -30.44 15.09
N SER A 76 10.70 -30.32 16.38
CA SER A 76 10.15 -29.09 16.99
C SER A 76 10.97 -27.86 16.64
N LYS A 77 12.29 -27.98 16.53
CA LYS A 77 13.17 -26.85 16.17
C LYS A 77 12.89 -26.32 14.77
N THR A 78 12.74 -27.22 13.79
CA THR A 78 12.41 -26.84 12.41
C THR A 78 11.01 -26.23 12.34
N LEU A 79 10.05 -26.75 13.11
CA LEU A 79 8.68 -26.24 13.15
C LEU A 79 8.62 -24.83 13.74
N TYR A 80 9.35 -24.57 14.81
CA TYR A 80 9.50 -23.22 15.38
C TYR A 80 10.20 -22.25 14.41
N LEU A 81 11.24 -22.69 13.71
CA LEU A 81 11.94 -21.85 12.72
C LEU A 81 10.99 -21.45 11.59
N ILE A 82 10.20 -22.38 11.05
CA ILE A 82 9.22 -22.10 10.00
C ILE A 82 8.13 -21.17 10.52
N PHE A 83 7.60 -21.42 11.72
CA PHE A 83 6.54 -20.60 12.31
C PHE A 83 7.01 -19.17 12.57
N PHE A 84 8.11 -18.98 13.28
CA PHE A 84 8.63 -17.64 13.57
C PHE A 84 9.18 -16.93 12.33
N GLY A 85 9.80 -17.66 11.40
CA GLY A 85 10.23 -17.12 10.12
C GLY A 85 9.04 -16.65 9.26
N GLY A 86 7.98 -17.45 9.18
CA GLY A 86 6.74 -17.06 8.52
C GLY A 86 6.06 -15.86 9.19
N LEU A 87 5.97 -15.86 10.52
CA LEU A 87 5.40 -14.75 11.27
C LEU A 87 6.19 -13.44 11.05
N SER A 88 7.52 -13.50 11.10
CA SER A 88 8.36 -12.33 10.86
C SER A 88 8.21 -11.78 9.45
N LEU A 89 8.09 -12.66 8.45
CA LEU A 89 7.83 -12.25 7.06
C LEU A 89 6.48 -11.54 6.91
N VAL A 90 5.42 -12.08 7.51
CA VAL A 90 4.09 -11.46 7.49
C VAL A 90 4.13 -10.07 8.14
N LEU A 91 4.76 -9.93 9.31
CA LEU A 91 4.90 -8.64 9.99
C LEU A 91 5.69 -7.63 9.15
N LEU A 92 6.77 -8.07 8.49
CA LEU A 92 7.58 -7.22 7.63
C LEU A 92 6.79 -6.75 6.40
N LEU A 93 6.06 -7.65 5.73
CA LEU A 93 5.23 -7.31 4.59
C LEU A 93 4.08 -6.36 4.98
N THR A 94 3.44 -6.60 6.13
CA THR A 94 2.39 -5.71 6.64
C THR A 94 2.95 -4.32 6.98
N GLY A 95 4.11 -4.26 7.62
CA GLY A 95 4.78 -3.00 7.90
C GLY A 95 5.18 -2.23 6.63
N LEU A 96 5.68 -2.95 5.62
CA LEU A 96 6.04 -2.35 4.34
C LEU A 96 4.81 -1.79 3.60
N THR A 97 3.71 -2.56 3.55
CA THR A 97 2.48 -2.10 2.87
C THR A 97 1.87 -0.89 3.57
N THR A 98 1.82 -0.87 4.90
CA THR A 98 1.38 0.31 5.67
C THR A 98 2.27 1.52 5.43
N LEU A 99 3.59 1.34 5.41
CA LEU A 99 4.52 2.43 5.12
C LEU A 99 4.32 3.00 3.71
N LEU A 100 4.20 2.14 2.70
CA LEU A 100 3.95 2.56 1.33
C LEU A 100 2.63 3.33 1.19
N PHE A 101 1.58 2.89 1.89
CA PHE A 101 0.29 3.57 1.92
C PHE A 101 0.41 4.98 2.53
N LEU A 102 1.05 5.09 3.70
CA LEU A 102 1.29 6.38 4.35
C LEU A 102 2.13 7.34 3.49
N LEU A 103 3.17 6.82 2.82
CA LEU A 103 3.98 7.63 1.90
C LEU A 103 3.18 8.09 0.69
N ALA A 104 2.27 7.26 0.16
CA ALA A 104 1.40 7.64 -0.95
C ALA A 104 0.43 8.76 -0.55
N GLU A 105 -0.21 8.68 0.63
CA GLU A 105 -1.07 9.76 1.15
C GLU A 105 -0.30 11.06 1.34
N ARG A 106 0.87 11.01 1.96
CA ARG A 106 1.73 12.19 2.15
C ARG A 106 2.16 12.81 0.83
N ARG A 107 2.44 11.98 -0.17
CA ARG A 107 2.81 12.47 -1.51
C ARG A 107 1.67 13.24 -2.17
N VAL A 108 0.42 12.79 -2.03
CA VAL A 108 -0.76 13.49 -2.57
C VAL A 108 -0.93 14.85 -1.87
N GLU A 109 -0.90 14.88 -0.54
CA GLU A 109 -1.01 16.11 0.26
C GLU A 109 0.07 17.14 -0.11
N LEU A 110 1.33 16.69 -0.17
CA LEU A 110 2.45 17.56 -0.55
C LEU A 110 2.29 18.08 -1.98
N LYS A 111 1.77 17.27 -2.89
CA LYS A 111 1.53 17.67 -4.27
C LYS A 111 0.41 18.72 -4.37
N GLU A 112 -0.66 18.55 -3.61
CA GLU A 112 -1.73 19.55 -3.54
C GLU A 112 -1.21 20.90 -3.01
N LEU A 113 -0.41 20.87 -1.94
CA LEU A 113 0.22 22.07 -1.40
C LEU A 113 1.19 22.72 -2.40
N ALA A 114 1.97 21.92 -3.12
CA ALA A 114 2.91 22.39 -4.12
C ALA A 114 2.23 22.99 -5.37
N ASN A 115 0.99 22.59 -5.67
CA ASN A 115 0.24 23.01 -6.83
C ASN A 115 -0.62 24.27 -6.59
N LYS A 116 -0.70 24.75 -5.36
CA LYS A 116 -1.49 25.94 -5.00
C LYS A 116 -0.62 27.16 -4.77
N ASP A 117 -1.15 28.32 -5.13
CA ASP A 117 -0.58 29.63 -4.76
C ASP A 117 -0.76 29.89 -3.26
N GLY A 118 0.32 30.23 -2.59
CA GLY A 118 0.34 30.40 -1.13
C GLY A 118 -0.58 31.50 -0.62
N LEU A 119 -0.79 32.56 -1.41
CA LEU A 119 -1.60 33.74 -1.06
C LEU A 119 -3.08 33.53 -1.40
N THR A 120 -3.37 33.18 -2.65
CA THR A 120 -4.74 33.13 -3.17
C THR A 120 -5.42 31.77 -3.07
N LYS A 121 -4.65 30.70 -2.83
CA LYS A 121 -5.11 29.30 -2.80
C LYS A 121 -5.67 28.77 -4.14
N LEU A 122 -5.61 29.56 -5.20
CA LEU A 122 -5.82 29.07 -6.56
C LEU A 122 -4.66 28.16 -6.98
N TYR A 123 -4.76 27.54 -8.15
CA TYR A 123 -3.60 26.83 -8.68
C TYR A 123 -2.48 27.82 -8.98
N ASN A 124 -1.24 27.49 -8.62
CA ASN A 124 -0.08 28.19 -9.11
C ASN A 124 0.18 27.80 -10.57
N ARG A 125 1.13 28.46 -11.25
CA ARG A 125 1.45 28.17 -12.65
C ARG A 125 1.65 26.69 -12.94
N TYR A 126 2.47 26.01 -12.13
CA TYR A 126 2.75 24.58 -12.32
C TYR A 126 1.50 23.71 -12.13
N GLY A 127 0.74 23.96 -11.08
CA GLY A 127 -0.50 23.23 -10.80
C GLY A 127 -1.57 23.48 -11.85
N PHE A 128 -1.67 24.72 -12.37
CA PHE A 128 -2.59 25.04 -13.44
C PHE A 128 -2.25 24.29 -14.72
N ASP A 129 -0.99 24.33 -15.17
CA ASP A 129 -0.53 23.63 -16.37
C ASP A 129 -0.77 22.13 -16.27
N GLU A 130 -0.43 21.49 -15.12
CA GLU A 130 -0.66 20.07 -14.90
C GLU A 130 -2.16 19.71 -14.96
N MET A 131 -3.01 20.54 -14.35
CA MET A 131 -4.46 20.27 -14.31
C MET A 131 -5.12 20.56 -15.66
N ALA A 132 -4.69 21.59 -16.38
CA ALA A 132 -5.15 21.89 -17.74
C ALA A 132 -4.80 20.73 -18.70
N GLU A 133 -3.58 20.25 -18.65
CA GLU A 133 -3.16 19.11 -19.47
C GLU A 133 -3.99 17.84 -19.17
N LYS A 134 -4.28 17.55 -17.89
CA LYS A 134 -5.15 16.45 -17.51
C LYS A 134 -6.57 16.61 -17.99
N MET A 135 -7.10 17.83 -17.91
CA MET A 135 -8.46 18.16 -18.36
C MET A 135 -8.59 17.96 -19.86
N ILE A 136 -7.66 18.48 -20.66
CA ILE A 136 -7.63 18.34 -22.11
C ILE A 136 -7.42 16.88 -22.53
N LYS A 137 -6.52 16.14 -21.86
CA LYS A 137 -6.31 14.71 -22.15
C LYS A 137 -7.54 13.83 -21.84
N LYS A 138 -8.34 14.23 -20.84
CA LYS A 138 -9.54 13.49 -20.45
C LYS A 138 -10.66 13.64 -21.48
N ASP A 139 -10.77 14.82 -22.12
CA ASP A 139 -11.76 15.11 -23.15
C ASP A 139 -11.14 15.97 -24.26
N PRO A 140 -10.41 15.33 -25.19
CA PRO A 140 -9.69 16.05 -26.26
C PRO A 140 -10.60 16.71 -27.29
N GLU A 141 -11.85 16.27 -27.41
CA GLU A 141 -12.85 16.79 -28.36
C GLU A 141 -13.70 17.92 -27.76
N ALA A 142 -13.54 18.21 -26.47
CA ALA A 142 -14.26 19.29 -25.81
C ALA A 142 -13.73 20.65 -26.27
N TYR A 143 -14.61 21.63 -26.28
CA TYR A 143 -14.24 23.04 -26.47
C TYR A 143 -13.75 23.61 -25.15
N TYR A 144 -12.71 24.44 -25.22
CA TYR A 144 -12.11 25.11 -24.06
C TYR A 144 -11.99 26.60 -24.37
N VAL A 145 -12.36 27.45 -23.42
CA VAL A 145 -12.07 28.88 -23.46
C VAL A 145 -10.98 29.19 -22.42
N ALA A 146 -9.89 29.75 -22.89
CA ALA A 146 -8.80 30.22 -22.02
C ALA A 146 -8.87 31.75 -21.86
N ALA A 147 -8.63 32.21 -20.64
CA ALA A 147 -8.53 33.64 -20.37
C ALA A 147 -7.36 33.94 -19.44
N LEU A 148 -6.72 35.07 -19.70
CA LEU A 148 -5.68 35.67 -18.84
C LEU A 148 -6.21 37.00 -18.29
N LEU A 149 -5.98 37.21 -17.01
CA LEU A 149 -6.36 38.44 -16.31
C LEU A 149 -5.13 39.05 -15.66
N ASP A 150 -5.13 40.36 -15.60
CA ASP A 150 -4.10 41.15 -14.94
C ASP A 150 -4.77 42.26 -14.11
N VAL A 151 -4.19 42.59 -12.95
CA VAL A 151 -4.70 43.67 -12.10
C VAL A 151 -4.11 44.98 -12.58
N ASP A 152 -4.97 45.87 -13.06
CA ASP A 152 -4.55 47.17 -13.60
C ASP A 152 -3.80 47.98 -12.53
N ASP A 153 -2.65 48.56 -12.93
CA ASP A 153 -1.81 49.40 -12.08
C ASP A 153 -1.41 48.77 -10.73
N PHE A 154 -1.26 47.41 -10.67
CA PHE A 154 -0.98 46.70 -9.42
C PHE A 154 0.29 47.20 -8.71
N LYS A 155 1.32 47.54 -9.48
CA LYS A 155 2.54 48.14 -8.92
C LYS A 155 2.24 49.46 -8.22
N LEU A 156 1.41 50.34 -8.83
CA LEU A 156 1.03 51.62 -8.23
C LEU A 156 0.24 51.40 -6.92
N ILE A 157 -0.64 50.39 -6.86
CA ILE A 157 -1.35 50.01 -5.64
C ILE A 157 -0.35 49.64 -4.52
N ASN A 158 0.66 48.84 -4.84
CA ASN A 158 1.70 48.43 -3.87
C ASN A 158 2.55 49.63 -3.41
N ASP A 159 2.94 50.51 -4.36
CA ASP A 159 3.80 51.66 -4.09
C ASP A 159 3.05 52.70 -3.23
N MET A 160 1.76 52.91 -3.46
CA MET A 160 0.93 53.88 -2.71
C MET A 160 0.45 53.41 -1.36
N TYR A 161 0.02 52.13 -1.27
CA TYR A 161 -0.67 51.59 -0.08
C TYR A 161 0.11 50.48 0.62
N GLY A 162 1.18 50.00 0.01
CA GLY A 162 2.02 48.91 0.54
C GLY A 162 1.54 47.54 0.13
N HIS A 163 2.45 46.55 0.18
CA HIS A 163 2.21 45.18 -0.28
C HIS A 163 1.03 44.48 0.41
N ALA A 164 0.71 44.80 1.67
CA ALA A 164 -0.43 44.27 2.36
C ALA A 164 -1.79 44.61 1.73
N TYR A 165 -1.86 45.75 1.02
CA TYR A 165 -3.04 46.12 0.23
C TYR A 165 -3.10 45.34 -1.08
N GLY A 166 -1.98 45.25 -1.79
CA GLY A 166 -1.88 44.42 -2.98
C GLY A 166 -2.26 42.96 -2.70
N ASP A 167 -1.77 42.38 -1.61
CA ASP A 167 -2.15 41.04 -1.19
C ASP A 167 -3.66 40.89 -0.99
N LYS A 168 -4.33 41.90 -0.38
CA LYS A 168 -5.79 41.88 -0.19
C LYS A 168 -6.54 42.01 -1.53
N ALA A 169 -6.04 42.81 -2.46
CA ALA A 169 -6.61 42.93 -3.81
C ALA A 169 -6.54 41.57 -4.54
N LEU A 170 -5.39 40.92 -4.50
CA LEU A 170 -5.19 39.57 -5.13
C LEU A 170 -6.07 38.50 -4.50
N ILE A 171 -6.20 38.45 -3.16
CA ILE A 171 -7.09 37.54 -2.47
C ILE A 171 -8.54 37.81 -2.88
N SER A 172 -8.96 39.10 -2.90
CA SER A 172 -10.31 39.47 -3.30
C SER A 172 -10.61 39.05 -4.73
N LEU A 173 -9.66 39.25 -5.66
CA LEU A 173 -9.82 38.84 -7.06
C LEU A 173 -10.03 37.32 -7.14
N ALA A 174 -9.20 36.54 -6.45
CA ALA A 174 -9.32 35.07 -6.40
C ALA A 174 -10.69 34.61 -5.87
N GLU A 175 -11.18 35.24 -4.79
CA GLU A 175 -12.50 34.93 -4.23
C GLU A 175 -13.63 35.33 -5.21
N ASN A 176 -13.52 36.45 -5.92
CA ASN A 176 -14.48 36.83 -6.94
C ASN A 176 -14.49 35.87 -8.11
N MET A 177 -13.32 35.41 -8.56
CA MET A 177 -13.21 34.40 -9.61
C MET A 177 -13.90 33.07 -9.18
N GLN A 178 -13.63 32.59 -7.96
CA GLN A 178 -14.25 31.37 -7.43
C GLN A 178 -15.78 31.47 -7.29
N LYS A 179 -16.30 32.64 -7.01
CA LYS A 179 -17.75 32.89 -6.89
C LYS A 179 -18.45 33.02 -8.23
N PHE A 180 -17.76 33.62 -9.20
CA PHE A 180 -18.34 33.98 -10.51
C PHE A 180 -18.28 32.80 -11.48
N PHE A 181 -17.15 32.14 -11.58
CA PHE A 181 -16.97 31.04 -12.52
C PHE A 181 -17.48 29.72 -11.98
N PRO A 182 -17.97 28.79 -12.85
CA PRO A 182 -18.49 27.49 -12.42
C PRO A 182 -17.39 26.65 -11.77
N SER A 183 -17.78 25.70 -10.95
CA SER A 183 -16.85 24.78 -10.27
C SER A 183 -16.04 23.89 -11.22
N SER A 184 -16.47 23.79 -12.49
CA SER A 184 -15.72 23.10 -13.55
C SER A 184 -14.58 23.94 -14.12
N ALA A 185 -14.56 25.26 -13.85
CA ALA A 185 -13.48 26.13 -14.29
C ALA A 185 -12.18 25.84 -13.54
N LEU A 186 -11.09 25.76 -14.26
CA LEU A 186 -9.76 25.74 -13.67
C LEU A 186 -9.29 27.18 -13.50
N LEU A 187 -8.97 27.55 -12.25
CA LEU A 187 -8.56 28.91 -11.90
C LEU A 187 -7.13 28.87 -11.34
N GLY A 188 -6.27 29.76 -11.85
CA GLY A 188 -4.88 29.83 -11.44
C GLY A 188 -4.37 31.24 -11.28
N ARG A 189 -3.20 31.35 -10.61
CA ARG A 189 -2.39 32.58 -10.56
C ARG A 189 -0.98 32.23 -10.99
N ASN A 190 -0.54 32.84 -12.10
CA ASN A 190 0.77 32.54 -12.67
C ASN A 190 1.93 33.17 -11.89
N GLY A 191 1.64 34.20 -11.09
CA GLY A 191 2.57 34.98 -10.30
C GLY A 191 2.29 36.47 -10.39
N GLY A 192 2.80 37.29 -9.46
CA GLY A 192 2.51 38.69 -9.43
C GLY A 192 1.02 38.98 -9.39
N ASP A 193 0.52 39.69 -10.39
CA ASP A 193 -0.84 40.14 -10.62
C ASP A 193 -1.56 39.35 -11.74
N GLU A 194 -0.91 38.37 -12.35
CA GLU A 194 -1.44 37.58 -13.46
C GLU A 194 -2.26 36.37 -13.00
N PHE A 195 -3.49 36.27 -13.48
CA PHE A 195 -4.39 35.12 -13.25
C PHE A 195 -4.76 34.46 -14.56
N CYS A 196 -5.12 33.18 -14.48
CA CYS A 196 -5.53 32.37 -15.61
C CYS A 196 -6.79 31.57 -15.32
N ILE A 197 -7.58 31.36 -16.37
CA ILE A 197 -8.83 30.62 -16.35
C ILE A 197 -8.83 29.65 -17.52
N LEU A 198 -9.31 28.43 -17.30
CA LEU A 198 -9.66 27.49 -18.36
C LEU A 198 -11.08 26.99 -18.11
N LEU A 199 -11.96 27.25 -19.06
CA LEU A 199 -13.37 26.88 -19.00
C LEU A 199 -13.63 25.74 -19.96
N PRO A 200 -13.99 24.53 -19.47
CA PRO A 200 -14.32 23.40 -20.32
C PRO A 200 -15.78 23.44 -20.81
N ASN A 201 -16.04 22.75 -21.92
CA ASN A 201 -17.37 22.53 -22.46
C ASN A 201 -18.16 23.82 -22.78
N CYS A 202 -17.47 24.83 -23.23
CA CYS A 202 -18.12 26.09 -23.68
C CYS A 202 -17.42 26.65 -24.89
N THR A 203 -18.15 27.39 -25.65
CA THR A 203 -17.62 28.16 -26.80
C THR A 203 -17.33 29.60 -26.43
N MET A 204 -16.54 30.25 -27.26
CA MET A 204 -16.21 31.68 -27.07
C MET A 204 -17.46 32.57 -27.10
N GLU A 205 -18.43 32.26 -27.97
CA GLU A 205 -19.68 33.00 -28.07
C GLU A 205 -20.48 32.98 -26.77
N GLU A 206 -20.54 31.79 -26.13
CA GLU A 206 -21.25 31.58 -24.86
C GLU A 206 -20.58 32.33 -23.70
N MET A 207 -19.24 32.37 -23.69
CA MET A 207 -18.49 32.90 -22.54
C MET A 207 -18.12 34.36 -22.67
N LYS A 208 -18.15 34.94 -23.89
CA LYS A 208 -17.75 36.31 -24.15
C LYS A 208 -18.47 37.34 -23.27
N GLU A 209 -19.78 37.24 -23.17
CA GLU A 209 -20.60 38.16 -22.38
C GLU A 209 -20.26 38.03 -20.87
N SER A 210 -20.12 36.82 -20.36
CA SER A 210 -19.76 36.55 -18.97
C SER A 210 -18.35 37.06 -18.63
N LEU A 211 -17.37 36.90 -19.53
CA LEU A 211 -16.02 37.43 -19.33
C LEU A 211 -16.02 38.96 -19.32
N ILE A 212 -16.78 39.60 -20.24
CA ILE A 212 -16.94 41.05 -20.27
C ILE A 212 -17.67 41.56 -19.02
N GLU A 213 -18.72 40.85 -18.57
CA GLU A 213 -19.43 41.21 -17.34
C GLU A 213 -18.50 41.11 -16.13
N PHE A 214 -17.69 40.08 -16.07
CA PHE A 214 -16.71 39.89 -14.98
C PHE A 214 -15.73 41.08 -14.94
N THR A 215 -15.22 41.57 -16.07
CA THR A 215 -14.30 42.71 -16.08
C THR A 215 -14.99 44.01 -15.67
N LYS A 216 -16.23 44.23 -16.10
CA LYS A 216 -17.00 45.45 -15.80
C LYS A 216 -17.48 45.52 -14.35
N THR A 217 -17.64 44.39 -13.68
CA THR A 217 -18.05 44.37 -12.28
C THR A 217 -16.93 44.88 -11.39
N PRO A 218 -17.13 45.96 -10.61
CA PRO A 218 -16.09 46.50 -9.74
C PRO A 218 -15.56 45.44 -8.75
N LYS A 219 -14.24 45.34 -8.69
CA LYS A 219 -13.57 44.47 -7.71
C LYS A 219 -13.27 45.32 -6.48
N THR A 220 -13.77 44.87 -5.32
CA THR A 220 -13.61 45.62 -4.08
C THR A 220 -13.07 44.74 -2.97
N PHE A 221 -12.29 45.33 -2.09
CA PHE A 221 -11.87 44.69 -0.84
C PHE A 221 -11.89 45.68 0.32
N SER A 222 -12.09 45.18 1.54
CA SER A 222 -12.04 46.01 2.74
C SER A 222 -10.73 45.79 3.49
N TYR A 223 -10.08 46.88 3.86
CA TYR A 223 -8.87 46.81 4.68
C TYR A 223 -8.82 48.00 5.65
N LYS A 224 -8.55 47.72 6.95
CA LYS A 224 -8.52 48.71 8.04
C LYS A 224 -9.78 49.61 8.09
N GLY A 225 -10.96 49.03 7.83
CA GLY A 225 -12.25 49.72 7.90
C GLY A 225 -12.58 50.61 6.68
N GLN A 226 -11.76 50.61 5.65
CA GLN A 226 -11.99 51.30 4.38
C GLN A 226 -12.20 50.29 3.25
N THR A 227 -13.02 50.68 2.26
CA THR A 227 -13.27 49.85 1.07
C THR A 227 -12.51 50.46 -0.11
N TYR A 228 -11.78 49.64 -0.83
CA TYR A 228 -10.98 49.95 -1.99
C TYR A 228 -11.54 49.25 -3.20
N SER A 229 -11.43 49.87 -4.38
CA SER A 229 -11.78 49.26 -5.64
C SER A 229 -10.56 49.22 -6.56
N PHE A 230 -10.52 48.21 -7.43
CA PHE A 230 -9.49 48.06 -8.46
C PHE A 230 -10.12 47.51 -9.75
N CYS A 231 -9.44 47.75 -10.86
CA CYS A 231 -9.82 47.25 -12.17
C CYS A 231 -8.93 46.06 -12.59
N ILE A 232 -9.43 45.34 -13.56
CA ILE A 232 -8.72 44.22 -14.18
C ILE A 232 -8.83 44.30 -15.69
N SER A 233 -7.77 43.92 -16.37
CA SER A 233 -7.74 43.66 -17.80
C SER A 233 -7.85 42.17 -18.07
N LEU A 234 -8.54 41.77 -19.14
CA LEU A 234 -8.77 40.38 -19.49
C LEU A 234 -8.57 40.19 -20.99
N GLY A 235 -7.72 39.21 -21.34
CA GLY A 235 -7.57 38.68 -22.68
C GLY A 235 -8.07 37.25 -22.74
N TYR A 236 -8.68 36.83 -23.85
CA TYR A 236 -9.22 35.46 -24.00
C TYR A 236 -9.01 34.91 -25.41
N ALA A 237 -8.97 33.58 -25.51
CA ALA A 237 -8.83 32.82 -26.75
C ALA A 237 -9.66 31.53 -26.72
#